data_e6835a2d5452cf1b6adcfe39f86bd722
#
_entry.id   e6835a2d5452cf1b6adcfe39f86bd722
#
_cell.length_a   1.000
_cell.length_b   1.000
_cell.length_c   1.000
_cell.angle_alpha   90.00
_cell.angle_beta   90.00
_cell.angle_gamma   90.00
#
_symmetry.space_group_name_H-M   'P 1'
#
loop_
_entity.id
_entity.type
_entity.pdbx_description
1 polymer ?
#
loop_
_entity_poly.entity_id
_entity_poly.type
_entity_poly.pdbx_seq_one_letter_code
_entity_poly.pdbx_strand_id
1 'polypeptide(L)'
;GDWDDPEIQEVVQETVDYIQGKEWINWVQNRFSDAKTEVNTEFYGAKFQYVLEDHGTSHISILAPNGDAISATSTVNTYFGSGLMSKSTRIPLNNEMDDFSTPNTTNVYGIPSSSENYIRPGKRPASSMSPSIVVDKQNEVKLVVGASGGPRIIPAVAYVTMRNLWLGEDIKSAIDCPRSHHQLVPMKVFAEIGTQKVHNPTKPYIFLVKSRFTHC
;
A
#
# COMPACT_ATOMS: atom_id res chain seq x y z
N GLY A 1 -6.85 -14.12 -7.71
CA GLY A 1 -6.46 -15.27 -8.50
C GLY A 1 -5.25 -15.95 -7.93
N ASP A 2 -5.00 -17.17 -8.29
CA ASP A 2 -3.79 -17.87 -7.86
C ASP A 2 -2.63 -17.45 -8.78
N TRP A 3 -1.53 -16.97 -8.20
CA TRP A 3 -0.36 -16.53 -8.96
C TRP A 3 0.35 -17.68 -9.71
N ASP A 4 0.05 -18.92 -9.32
CA ASP A 4 0.56 -20.12 -9.97
C ASP A 4 -0.30 -20.55 -11.18
N ASP A 5 -1.43 -19.89 -11.43
CA ASP A 5 -2.28 -20.10 -12.61
C ASP A 5 -1.67 -19.38 -13.82
N PRO A 6 -1.29 -20.11 -14.90
CA PRO A 6 -0.67 -19.52 -16.09
C PRO A 6 -1.52 -18.45 -16.77
N GLU A 7 -2.85 -18.60 -16.80
CA GLU A 7 -3.76 -17.60 -17.40
C GLU A 7 -3.76 -16.29 -16.60
N ILE A 8 -3.65 -16.39 -15.27
CA ILE A 8 -3.55 -15.23 -14.39
C ILE A 8 -2.18 -14.57 -14.51
N GLN A 9 -1.11 -15.36 -14.61
CA GLN A 9 0.25 -14.83 -14.80
C GLN A 9 0.35 -14.02 -16.09
N GLU A 10 -0.24 -14.49 -17.19
CA GLU A 10 -0.23 -13.78 -18.46
C GLU A 10 -0.95 -12.42 -18.35
N VAL A 11 -2.15 -12.39 -17.81
CA VAL A 11 -2.92 -11.14 -17.60
C VAL A 11 -2.20 -10.17 -16.66
N VAL A 12 -1.55 -10.69 -15.62
CA VAL A 12 -0.75 -9.86 -14.70
C VAL A 12 0.46 -9.29 -15.40
N GLN A 13 1.17 -10.08 -16.19
CA GLN A 13 2.34 -9.61 -16.93
C GLN A 13 1.95 -8.53 -17.95
N GLU A 14 0.89 -8.73 -18.71
CA GLU A 14 0.35 -7.69 -19.61
C GLU A 14 0.02 -6.40 -18.87
N THR A 15 -0.60 -6.51 -17.69
CA THR A 15 -0.91 -5.35 -16.85
C THR A 15 0.35 -4.65 -16.37
N VAL A 16 1.36 -5.40 -15.92
CA VAL A 16 2.65 -4.87 -15.47
C VAL A 16 3.35 -4.14 -16.62
N ASP A 17 3.41 -4.75 -17.81
CA ASP A 17 4.03 -4.16 -18.99
C ASP A 17 3.31 -2.86 -19.40
N TYR A 18 1.98 -2.84 -19.32
CA TYR A 18 1.19 -1.65 -19.58
C TYR A 18 1.48 -0.51 -18.60
N ILE A 19 1.45 -0.77 -17.29
CA ILE A 19 1.70 0.28 -16.28
C ILE A 19 3.16 0.76 -16.24
N GLN A 20 4.11 -0.05 -16.71
CA GLN A 20 5.51 0.34 -16.89
C GLN A 20 5.76 1.04 -18.24
N GLY A 21 4.80 0.97 -19.15
CA GLY A 21 4.88 1.57 -20.47
C GLY A 21 4.87 3.10 -20.43
N LYS A 22 5.60 3.71 -21.39
CA LYS A 22 5.64 5.19 -21.52
C LYS A 22 4.27 5.82 -21.71
N GLU A 23 3.35 5.13 -22.35
CA GLU A 23 1.98 5.60 -22.57
C GLU A 23 1.23 5.79 -21.25
N TRP A 24 1.30 4.78 -20.37
CA TRP A 24 0.70 4.88 -19.05
C TRP A 24 1.35 5.97 -18.20
N ILE A 25 2.67 6.04 -18.19
CA ILE A 25 3.42 7.04 -17.43
C ILE A 25 3.01 8.46 -17.89
N ASN A 26 2.99 8.71 -19.20
CA ASN A 26 2.56 9.99 -19.75
C ASN A 26 1.09 10.29 -19.43
N TRP A 27 0.23 9.28 -19.53
CA TRP A 27 -1.20 9.42 -19.22
C TRP A 27 -1.41 9.82 -17.75
N VAL A 28 -0.66 9.22 -16.82
CA VAL A 28 -0.68 9.56 -15.39
C VAL A 28 -0.14 10.97 -15.17
N GLN A 29 1.05 11.29 -15.70
CA GLN A 29 1.69 12.59 -15.52
C GLN A 29 0.81 13.76 -16.00
N ASN A 30 0.10 13.60 -17.11
CA ASN A 30 -0.81 14.61 -17.63
C ASN A 30 -2.06 14.84 -16.77
N ARG A 31 -2.31 13.99 -15.78
CA ARG A 31 -3.45 14.12 -14.84
C ARG A 31 -3.05 14.73 -13.50
N PHE A 32 -1.77 14.81 -13.21
CA PHE A 32 -1.32 15.52 -12.02
C PHE A 32 -1.38 17.03 -12.24
N SER A 33 -1.84 17.73 -11.23
CA SER A 33 -1.90 19.20 -11.20
C SER A 33 -1.35 19.68 -9.85
N ASP A 34 -0.40 20.58 -9.89
CA ASP A 34 0.12 21.23 -8.67
C ASP A 34 -0.94 22.11 -7.99
N ALA A 35 -1.99 22.47 -8.74
CA ALA A 35 -3.03 23.39 -8.26
C ALA A 35 -4.20 22.69 -7.58
N LYS A 36 -4.56 21.46 -8.00
CA LYS A 36 -5.75 20.75 -7.47
C LYS A 36 -5.65 19.24 -7.60
N THR A 37 -6.38 18.55 -6.73
CA THR A 37 -6.70 17.13 -6.87
C THR A 37 -8.16 16.98 -7.29
N GLU A 38 -8.44 16.18 -8.31
CA GLU A 38 -9.81 15.89 -8.71
C GLU A 38 -10.49 14.95 -7.72
N VAL A 39 -11.75 15.24 -7.40
CA VAL A 39 -12.56 14.46 -6.47
C VAL A 39 -13.05 13.15 -7.14
N ASN A 40 -13.29 13.21 -8.46
CA ASN A 40 -13.68 12.02 -9.21
C ASN A 40 -12.48 11.08 -9.38
N THR A 41 -12.58 9.92 -8.76
CA THR A 41 -11.52 8.90 -8.76
C THR A 41 -11.30 8.29 -10.14
N GLU A 42 -12.33 8.21 -10.98
CA GLU A 42 -12.24 7.71 -12.35
C GLU A 42 -11.34 8.58 -13.23
N PHE A 43 -11.20 9.87 -12.87
CA PHE A 43 -10.26 10.77 -13.55
C PHE A 43 -8.83 10.23 -13.53
N TYR A 44 -8.44 9.53 -12.46
CA TYR A 44 -7.13 8.91 -12.30
C TYR A 44 -7.12 7.43 -12.75
N GLY A 45 -8.18 6.95 -13.40
CA GLY A 45 -8.30 5.58 -13.88
C GLY A 45 -8.58 4.55 -12.78
N ALA A 46 -8.89 5.01 -11.59
CA ALA A 46 -9.08 4.11 -10.46
C ALA A 46 -10.51 3.54 -10.40
N LYS A 47 -10.60 2.22 -10.35
CA LYS A 47 -11.80 1.48 -9.97
C LYS A 47 -11.64 1.12 -8.49
N PHE A 48 -12.02 2.04 -7.60
CA PHE A 48 -11.71 1.89 -6.19
C PHE A 48 -12.67 1.04 -5.40
N GLN A 49 -12.06 0.27 -4.52
CA GLN A 49 -12.62 -0.13 -3.26
C GLN A 49 -11.89 0.65 -2.15
N TYR A 50 -12.64 1.20 -1.20
CA TYR A 50 -12.07 1.69 0.04
C TYR A 50 -11.70 0.51 0.92
N VAL A 51 -10.44 0.44 1.32
CA VAL A 51 -9.96 -0.52 2.33
C VAL A 51 -10.07 0.17 3.69
N LEU A 52 -10.74 -0.46 4.64
CA LEU A 52 -10.76 -0.04 6.04
C LEU A 52 -9.34 -0.03 6.60
N GLU A 53 -9.09 0.74 7.66
CA GLU A 53 -7.77 0.77 8.31
C GLU A 53 -7.43 -0.63 8.82
N ASP A 54 -6.44 -1.25 8.18
CA ASP A 54 -5.83 -2.51 8.59
C ASP A 54 -4.66 -2.21 9.55
N HIS A 55 -4.61 -2.92 10.68
CA HIS A 55 -3.60 -2.72 11.71
C HIS A 55 -2.97 -4.02 12.23
N GLY A 56 -3.31 -5.17 11.65
CA GLY A 56 -2.84 -6.49 12.08
C GLY A 56 -1.63 -7.01 11.31
N THR A 57 -0.88 -6.14 10.64
CA THR A 57 0.22 -6.48 9.73
C THR A 57 1.59 -6.32 10.40
N SER A 58 2.53 -7.19 10.07
CA SER A 58 3.94 -7.13 10.48
C SER A 58 4.85 -7.35 9.29
N HIS A 59 6.03 -6.72 9.32
CA HIS A 59 7.04 -6.86 8.29
C HIS A 59 8.42 -7.19 8.89
N ILE A 60 9.20 -8.00 8.17
CA ILE A 60 10.59 -8.27 8.48
C ILE A 60 11.46 -8.18 7.21
N SER A 61 12.58 -7.49 7.32
CA SER A 61 13.64 -7.41 6.31
C SER A 61 14.89 -8.11 6.85
N ILE A 62 15.45 -9.05 6.10
CA ILE A 62 16.66 -9.78 6.46
C ILE A 62 17.64 -9.70 5.30
N LEU A 63 18.90 -9.38 5.60
CA LEU A 63 20.03 -9.47 4.68
C LEU A 63 21.10 -10.35 5.32
N ALA A 64 21.40 -11.46 4.67
CA ALA A 64 22.41 -12.40 5.14
C ALA A 64 23.84 -11.96 4.70
N PRO A 65 24.89 -12.42 5.40
CA PRO A 65 26.27 -12.09 5.06
C PRO A 65 26.72 -12.54 3.65
N ASN A 66 26.08 -13.57 3.11
CA ASN A 66 26.33 -14.09 1.75
C ASN A 66 25.58 -13.34 0.65
N GLY A 67 24.80 -12.29 1.00
CA GLY A 67 24.02 -11.48 0.06
C GLY A 67 22.57 -11.96 -0.14
N ASP A 68 22.17 -13.10 0.44
CA ASP A 68 20.75 -13.51 0.40
C ASP A 68 19.88 -12.51 1.15
N ALA A 69 18.71 -12.22 0.60
CA ALA A 69 17.78 -11.28 1.20
C ALA A 69 16.36 -11.83 1.28
N ILE A 70 15.67 -11.49 2.37
CA ILE A 70 14.26 -11.80 2.57
C ILE A 70 13.51 -10.52 2.93
N SER A 71 12.41 -10.29 2.25
CA SER A 71 11.42 -9.25 2.56
C SER A 71 10.08 -9.95 2.77
N ALA A 72 9.61 -10.04 4.01
CA ALA A 72 8.41 -10.80 4.33
C ALA A 72 7.40 -9.95 5.10
N THR A 73 6.17 -9.89 4.59
CA THR A 73 5.04 -9.25 5.25
C THR A 73 3.97 -10.28 5.54
N SER A 74 3.45 -10.29 6.75
CA SER A 74 2.39 -11.20 7.20
C SER A 74 1.32 -10.42 7.95
N THR A 75 0.07 -10.84 7.81
CA THR A 75 -1.05 -10.14 8.44
C THR A 75 -2.09 -11.11 8.99
N VAL A 76 -2.81 -10.64 9.98
CA VAL A 76 -4.07 -11.22 10.45
C VAL A 76 -5.25 -10.29 10.16
N ASN A 77 -5.02 -9.26 9.31
CA ASN A 77 -5.88 -8.17 8.88
C ASN A 77 -6.07 -7.12 9.98
N THR A 78 -6.99 -7.29 10.91
CA THR A 78 -7.22 -6.30 11.98
C THR A 78 -6.44 -6.64 13.26
N TYR A 79 -6.46 -5.76 14.28
CA TYR A 79 -5.89 -6.05 15.60
C TYR A 79 -6.48 -7.34 16.17
N PHE A 80 -5.62 -8.31 16.46
CA PHE A 80 -6.02 -9.66 16.91
C PHE A 80 -6.91 -10.43 15.90
N GLY A 81 -6.91 -10.04 14.63
CA GLY A 81 -7.67 -10.70 13.56
C GLY A 81 -9.17 -10.71 13.83
N SER A 82 -9.78 -11.90 13.84
CA SER A 82 -11.20 -12.08 14.13
C SER A 82 -11.59 -11.89 15.59
N GLY A 83 -10.63 -11.64 16.48
CA GLY A 83 -10.86 -11.66 17.94
C GLY A 83 -11.08 -13.06 18.52
N LEU A 84 -10.97 -14.10 17.68
CA LEU A 84 -11.10 -15.49 18.10
C LEU A 84 -9.73 -16.15 18.22
N MET A 85 -9.62 -17.09 19.14
CA MET A 85 -8.42 -17.88 19.36
C MET A 85 -8.75 -19.36 19.35
N SER A 86 -7.92 -20.16 18.65
CA SER A 86 -8.02 -21.62 18.69
C SER A 86 -7.81 -22.12 20.12
N LYS A 87 -8.75 -22.91 20.63
CA LYS A 87 -8.64 -23.48 21.98
C LYS A 87 -7.50 -24.46 22.14
N SER A 88 -7.18 -25.20 21.07
CA SER A 88 -6.13 -26.25 21.08
C SER A 88 -4.74 -25.68 20.86
N THR A 89 -4.57 -24.77 19.87
CA THR A 89 -3.26 -24.25 19.47
C THR A 89 -2.92 -22.89 20.08
N ARG A 90 -3.90 -22.18 20.65
CA ARG A 90 -3.75 -20.83 21.17
C ARG A 90 -3.37 -19.79 20.11
N ILE A 91 -3.61 -20.09 18.83
CA ILE A 91 -3.33 -19.19 17.71
C ILE A 91 -4.53 -18.26 17.51
N PRO A 92 -4.31 -16.92 17.50
CA PRO A 92 -5.34 -15.96 17.05
C PRO A 92 -5.70 -16.22 15.58
N LEU A 93 -7.00 -16.23 15.27
CA LEU A 93 -7.48 -16.47 13.91
C LEU A 93 -7.57 -15.13 13.17
N ASN A 94 -7.10 -15.11 11.92
CA ASN A 94 -7.23 -13.94 11.07
C ASN A 94 -8.70 -13.68 10.68
N ASN A 95 -8.97 -12.49 10.17
CA ASN A 95 -10.23 -12.11 9.51
C ASN A 95 -9.99 -11.60 8.08
N GLU A 96 -9.04 -12.18 7.36
CA GLU A 96 -8.63 -11.79 6.03
C GLU A 96 -9.75 -11.81 4.99
N MET A 97 -10.83 -12.54 5.27
CA MET A 97 -12.03 -12.55 4.42
C MET A 97 -12.72 -11.18 4.32
N ASP A 98 -12.50 -10.28 5.29
CA ASP A 98 -13.03 -8.92 5.24
C ASP A 98 -12.37 -8.05 4.15
N ASP A 99 -11.21 -8.48 3.64
CA ASP A 99 -10.53 -7.79 2.53
C ASP A 99 -11.21 -8.01 1.17
N PHE A 100 -12.12 -8.99 1.07
CA PHE A 100 -12.95 -9.11 -0.11
C PHE A 100 -14.03 -8.04 -0.17
N SER A 101 -14.33 -7.58 -1.41
CA SER A 101 -15.49 -6.74 -1.67
C SER A 101 -16.78 -7.51 -1.54
N THR A 102 -17.79 -6.89 -0.94
CA THR A 102 -19.14 -7.44 -0.90
C THR A 102 -19.96 -6.93 -2.09
N PRO A 103 -20.58 -7.81 -2.90
CA PRO A 103 -21.42 -7.39 -4.02
C PRO A 103 -22.56 -6.46 -3.60
N ASN A 104 -22.91 -5.52 -4.46
CA ASN A 104 -24.03 -4.59 -4.28
C ASN A 104 -23.95 -3.71 -3.01
N THR A 105 -22.77 -3.54 -2.45
CA THR A 105 -22.54 -2.60 -1.35
C THR A 105 -21.83 -1.35 -1.83
N THR A 106 -22.09 -0.26 -1.14
CA THR A 106 -21.28 0.94 -1.19
C THR A 106 -20.66 1.13 0.19
N ASN A 107 -19.43 1.64 0.23
CA ASN A 107 -18.82 1.98 1.50
C ASN A 107 -19.44 3.25 2.10
N VAL A 108 -18.98 3.64 3.30
CA VAL A 108 -19.45 4.85 4.01
C VAL A 108 -19.22 6.16 3.23
N TYR A 109 -18.46 6.13 2.14
CA TYR A 109 -18.20 7.27 1.27
C TYR A 109 -18.98 7.22 -0.05
N GLY A 110 -19.90 6.26 -0.21
CA GLY A 110 -20.71 6.12 -1.41
C GLY A 110 -19.98 5.50 -2.60
N ILE A 111 -18.84 4.84 -2.39
CA ILE A 111 -18.06 4.22 -3.46
C ILE A 111 -18.52 2.77 -3.63
N PRO A 112 -18.90 2.35 -4.85
CA PRO A 112 -19.27 0.99 -5.13
C PRO A 112 -18.14 -0.01 -4.87
N SER A 113 -18.50 -1.23 -4.48
CA SER A 113 -17.56 -2.34 -4.34
C SER A 113 -16.99 -2.75 -5.69
N SER A 114 -15.70 -3.14 -5.72
CA SER A 114 -15.06 -3.63 -6.94
C SER A 114 -15.38 -5.08 -7.21
N SER A 115 -15.93 -5.39 -8.39
CA SER A 115 -16.19 -6.77 -8.83
C SER A 115 -14.91 -7.60 -8.94
N GLU A 116 -13.79 -6.95 -9.22
CA GLU A 116 -12.47 -7.58 -9.33
C GLU A 116 -12.00 -8.18 -8.00
N ASN A 117 -12.56 -7.72 -6.90
CA ASN A 117 -12.24 -8.21 -5.56
C ASN A 117 -13.39 -8.98 -4.90
N TYR A 118 -14.39 -9.43 -5.65
CA TYR A 118 -15.45 -10.29 -5.10
C TYR A 118 -14.91 -11.67 -4.75
N ILE A 119 -15.45 -12.24 -3.69
CA ILE A 119 -15.09 -13.59 -3.24
C ILE A 119 -15.42 -14.64 -4.31
N ARG A 120 -14.46 -15.52 -4.58
CA ARG A 120 -14.61 -16.71 -5.44
C ARG A 120 -13.78 -17.86 -4.87
N PRO A 121 -14.13 -19.12 -5.13
CA PRO A 121 -13.28 -20.25 -4.74
C PRO A 121 -11.85 -20.11 -5.27
N GLY A 122 -10.84 -20.36 -4.43
CA GLY A 122 -9.42 -20.28 -4.80
C GLY A 122 -8.85 -18.86 -4.93
N LYS A 123 -9.69 -17.81 -4.84
CA LYS A 123 -9.22 -16.44 -4.99
C LYS A 123 -8.67 -15.87 -3.68
N ARG A 124 -7.60 -15.11 -3.77
CA ARG A 124 -7.07 -14.28 -2.69
C ARG A 124 -7.69 -12.87 -2.74
N PRO A 125 -7.95 -12.22 -1.61
CA PRO A 125 -8.39 -10.82 -1.60
C PRO A 125 -7.26 -9.88 -2.06
N ALA A 126 -7.63 -8.65 -2.42
CA ALA A 126 -6.65 -7.59 -2.64
C ALA A 126 -5.89 -7.29 -1.35
N SER A 127 -4.60 -7.00 -1.47
CA SER A 127 -3.74 -6.65 -0.34
C SER A 127 -2.88 -5.44 -0.67
N SER A 128 -2.64 -4.60 0.34
CA SER A 128 -1.69 -3.48 0.26
C SER A 128 -0.27 -3.86 0.68
N MET A 129 -0.04 -5.10 1.09
CA MET A 129 1.30 -5.57 1.45
C MET A 129 2.27 -5.42 0.28
N SER A 130 3.42 -4.83 0.54
CA SER A 130 4.42 -4.48 -0.50
C SER A 130 5.84 -4.83 -0.02
N PRO A 131 6.11 -6.11 0.32
CA PRO A 131 7.48 -6.51 0.61
C PRO A 131 8.33 -6.36 -0.65
N SER A 132 9.45 -5.63 -0.53
CA SER A 132 10.25 -5.25 -1.69
C SER A 132 11.74 -5.51 -1.46
N ILE A 133 12.40 -6.01 -2.49
CA ILE A 133 13.86 -6.13 -2.58
C ILE A 133 14.29 -5.40 -3.84
N VAL A 134 15.21 -4.46 -3.71
CA VAL A 134 15.79 -3.74 -4.85
C VAL A 134 17.20 -4.26 -5.07
N VAL A 135 17.49 -4.65 -6.30
CA VAL A 135 18.81 -5.10 -6.74
C VAL A 135 19.35 -4.19 -7.84
N ASP A 136 20.66 -4.10 -7.93
CA ASP A 136 21.30 -3.40 -9.05
C ASP A 136 21.47 -4.30 -10.29
N LYS A 137 22.14 -3.75 -11.31
CA LYS A 137 22.40 -4.48 -12.56
C LYS A 137 23.35 -5.68 -12.38
N GLN A 138 24.06 -5.74 -11.29
CA GLN A 138 24.96 -6.84 -10.90
C GLN A 138 24.25 -7.87 -10.00
N ASN A 139 22.93 -7.73 -9.78
CA ASN A 139 22.12 -8.52 -8.86
C ASN A 139 22.53 -8.39 -7.38
N GLU A 140 23.23 -7.31 -7.02
CA GLU A 140 23.51 -7.03 -5.62
C GLU A 140 22.33 -6.34 -4.95
N VAL A 141 21.98 -6.77 -3.75
CA VAL A 141 20.89 -6.17 -2.97
C VAL A 141 21.27 -4.76 -2.51
N LYS A 142 20.47 -3.78 -2.88
CA LYS A 142 20.62 -2.37 -2.49
C LYS A 142 19.65 -1.95 -1.40
N LEU A 143 18.47 -2.56 -1.36
CA LEU A 143 17.45 -2.24 -0.35
C LEU A 143 16.55 -3.45 -0.12
N VAL A 144 16.24 -3.73 1.15
CA VAL A 144 15.19 -4.65 1.57
C VAL A 144 14.22 -3.85 2.43
N VAL A 145 12.98 -3.72 2.01
CA VAL A 145 12.04 -2.82 2.67
C VAL A 145 10.61 -3.34 2.62
N GLY A 146 9.84 -3.01 3.61
CA GLY A 146 8.41 -3.20 3.68
C GLY A 146 7.84 -2.40 4.83
N ALA A 147 6.54 -2.51 5.05
CA ALA A 147 5.86 -1.75 6.08
C ALA A 147 4.61 -2.49 6.57
N SER A 148 3.99 -1.96 7.61
CA SER A 148 2.65 -2.31 8.08
C SER A 148 1.77 -1.06 8.10
N GLY A 149 0.43 -1.24 8.15
CA GLY A 149 -0.53 -0.12 8.25
C GLY A 149 -1.54 -0.03 7.11
N GLY A 150 -1.96 -1.16 6.54
CA GLY A 150 -2.98 -1.25 5.49
C GLY A 150 -2.63 -0.42 4.26
N PRO A 151 -3.54 0.44 3.78
CA PRO A 151 -3.31 1.25 2.58
C PRO A 151 -2.10 2.18 2.65
N ARG A 152 -1.59 2.46 3.85
CA ARG A 152 -0.40 3.29 4.08
C ARG A 152 0.90 2.58 3.75
N ILE A 153 0.89 1.25 3.61
CA ILE A 153 2.08 0.44 3.29
C ILE A 153 2.70 0.88 1.96
N ILE A 154 1.89 0.96 0.91
CA ILE A 154 2.35 1.27 -0.45
C ILE A 154 3.10 2.60 -0.50
N PRO A 155 2.51 3.74 -0.06
CA PRO A 155 3.22 5.02 -0.09
C PRO A 155 4.40 5.07 0.89
N ALA A 156 4.36 4.35 2.02
CA ALA A 156 5.48 4.32 2.95
C ALA A 156 6.70 3.62 2.34
N VAL A 157 6.50 2.45 1.72
CA VAL A 157 7.57 1.73 1.01
C VAL A 157 8.14 2.58 -0.13
N ALA A 158 7.26 3.16 -0.96
CA ALA A 158 7.68 4.02 -2.06
C ALA A 158 8.46 5.25 -1.57
N TYR A 159 8.01 5.89 -0.50
CA TYR A 159 8.65 7.08 0.07
C TYR A 159 10.06 6.79 0.60
N VAL A 160 10.23 5.73 1.39
CA VAL A 160 11.54 5.32 1.91
C VAL A 160 12.48 4.92 0.77
N THR A 161 11.99 4.15 -0.19
CA THR A 161 12.77 3.75 -1.36
C THR A 161 13.26 4.96 -2.16
N MET A 162 12.40 5.91 -2.45
CA MET A 162 12.74 7.15 -3.16
C MET A 162 13.80 7.97 -2.40
N ARG A 163 13.63 8.17 -1.11
CA ARG A 163 14.56 8.96 -0.29
C ARG A 163 15.94 8.31 -0.24
N ASN A 164 15.99 7.01 -0.04
CA ASN A 164 17.26 6.29 0.04
C ASN A 164 17.95 6.20 -1.34
N LEU A 165 17.25 5.70 -2.37
CA LEU A 165 17.90 5.39 -3.66
C LEU A 165 18.01 6.57 -4.60
N TRP A 166 17.05 7.52 -4.58
CA TRP A 166 17.07 8.65 -5.52
C TRP A 166 17.56 9.95 -4.92
N LEU A 167 17.27 10.18 -3.63
CA LEU A 167 17.73 11.39 -2.94
C LEU A 167 19.04 11.18 -2.17
N GLY A 168 19.55 9.95 -2.09
CA GLY A 168 20.82 9.61 -1.48
C GLY A 168 20.86 9.71 0.04
N GLU A 169 19.69 9.70 0.70
CA GLU A 169 19.63 9.70 2.16
C GLU A 169 20.05 8.34 2.72
N ASP A 170 20.69 8.33 3.88
CA ASP A 170 20.91 7.07 4.59
C ASP A 170 19.58 6.44 5.02
N ILE A 171 19.56 5.11 5.13
CA ILE A 171 18.32 4.36 5.36
C ILE A 171 17.63 4.77 6.67
N LYS A 172 18.39 5.08 7.72
CA LYS A 172 17.81 5.51 8.99
C LYS A 172 17.11 6.86 8.82
N SER A 173 17.75 7.83 8.19
CA SER A 173 17.14 9.14 7.90
C SER A 173 15.90 9.01 7.02
N ALA A 174 15.93 8.15 6.01
CA ALA A 174 14.79 7.90 5.14
C ALA A 174 13.58 7.30 5.89
N ILE A 175 13.84 6.40 6.86
CA ILE A 175 12.80 5.77 7.69
C ILE A 175 12.28 6.75 8.75
N ASP A 176 13.16 7.49 9.41
CA ASP A 176 12.78 8.41 10.50
C ASP A 176 12.10 9.69 9.99
N CYS A 177 12.19 9.99 8.69
CA CYS A 177 11.57 11.17 8.12
C CYS A 177 10.05 11.10 8.22
N PRO A 178 9.39 12.15 8.72
CA PRO A 178 7.94 12.21 8.82
C PRO A 178 7.28 12.01 7.47
N ARG A 179 6.28 11.12 7.42
CA ARG A 179 5.56 10.72 6.21
C ARG A 179 4.20 11.36 6.13
N SER A 180 3.69 11.44 4.90
CA SER A 180 2.30 11.80 4.64
C SER A 180 1.64 10.71 3.80
N HIS A 181 0.31 10.61 3.92
CA HIS A 181 -0.50 9.66 3.17
C HIS A 181 -1.75 10.32 2.66
N HIS A 182 -2.05 10.11 1.38
CA HIS A 182 -3.30 10.48 0.73
C HIS A 182 -3.71 9.36 -0.22
N GLN A 183 -4.95 8.91 -0.11
CA GLN A 183 -5.49 7.82 -0.92
C GLN A 183 -6.75 8.22 -1.69
N LEU A 184 -6.93 9.51 -1.95
CA LEU A 184 -8.06 10.12 -2.64
C LEU A 184 -9.35 10.12 -1.81
N VAL A 185 -9.72 8.97 -1.28
CA VAL A 185 -10.95 8.80 -0.49
C VAL A 185 -10.60 8.24 0.89
N PRO A 186 -10.96 8.95 1.97
CA PRO A 186 -11.52 10.31 1.99
C PRO A 186 -10.52 11.33 1.46
N MET A 187 -11.02 12.48 0.95
CA MET A 187 -10.17 13.59 0.48
C MET A 187 -9.48 14.29 1.68
N LYS A 188 -8.54 13.58 2.29
CA LYS A 188 -7.79 13.99 3.48
C LYS A 188 -6.34 13.58 3.35
N VAL A 189 -5.43 14.47 3.73
CA VAL A 189 -4.01 14.14 3.89
C VAL A 189 -3.76 13.81 5.36
N PHE A 190 -3.25 12.62 5.62
CA PHE A 190 -2.74 12.22 6.92
C PHE A 190 -1.24 12.51 6.95
N ALA A 191 -0.75 13.10 8.02
CA ALA A 191 0.65 13.44 8.14
C ALA A 191 1.18 13.14 9.55
N GLU A 192 2.40 12.65 9.63
CA GLU A 192 3.10 12.45 10.90
C GLU A 192 3.53 13.79 11.51
N ILE A 193 3.68 13.80 12.83
CA ILE A 193 4.20 14.98 13.54
C ILE A 193 5.62 15.28 13.06
N GLY A 194 5.88 16.52 12.64
CA GLY A 194 7.17 16.94 12.09
C GLY A 194 7.16 17.10 10.57
N THR A 195 6.10 16.65 9.89
CA THR A 195 5.93 16.98 8.46
C THR A 195 5.86 18.49 8.28
N GLN A 196 6.65 19.03 7.34
CA GLN A 196 6.58 20.45 7.02
C GLN A 196 5.16 20.84 6.62
N LYS A 197 4.63 21.87 7.28
CA LYS A 197 3.33 22.42 6.91
C LYS A 197 3.44 23.02 5.52
N VAL A 198 2.88 22.35 4.53
CA VAL A 198 2.63 22.98 3.24
C VAL A 198 1.50 23.98 3.46
N HIS A 199 1.87 25.23 3.69
CA HIS A 199 0.90 26.30 3.91
C HIS A 199 0.41 26.77 2.54
N ASN A 200 -0.72 26.23 2.12
CA ASN A 200 -1.48 26.84 1.04
C ASN A 200 -2.67 27.60 1.67
N PRO A 201 -2.60 28.94 1.77
CA PRO A 201 -3.62 29.72 2.44
C PRO A 201 -4.98 29.70 1.72
N THR A 202 -5.04 29.17 0.51
CA THR A 202 -6.26 29.16 -0.31
C THR A 202 -7.01 27.82 -0.33
N LYS A 203 -6.49 26.77 0.34
CA LYS A 203 -7.13 25.44 0.32
C LYS A 203 -7.08 24.76 1.69
N PRO A 204 -8.27 24.51 2.31
CA PRO A 204 -8.37 23.96 3.68
C PRO A 204 -8.31 22.42 3.76
N TYR A 205 -7.56 21.73 2.90
CA TYR A 205 -7.61 20.26 2.82
C TYR A 205 -6.52 19.50 3.58
N ILE A 206 -5.71 20.18 4.38
CA ILE A 206 -4.73 19.51 5.24
C ILE A 206 -5.33 19.32 6.62
N PHE A 207 -5.94 18.18 6.86
CA PHE A 207 -6.23 17.74 8.21
C PHE A 207 -5.00 16.99 8.76
N LEU A 208 -4.26 17.64 9.64
CA LEU A 208 -3.24 17.00 10.46
C LEU A 208 -3.97 16.07 11.45
N VAL A 209 -4.11 14.82 11.11
CA VAL A 209 -4.44 13.81 12.09
C VAL A 209 -3.15 13.51 12.85
N LYS A 210 -3.14 13.77 14.16
CA LYS A 210 -2.10 13.33 15.09
C LYS A 210 -2.12 11.79 15.16
N SER A 211 -1.55 11.12 14.19
CA SER A 211 -1.24 9.70 14.30
C SER A 211 0.28 9.55 14.27
N ARG A 212 0.84 8.99 15.31
CA ARG A 212 2.11 8.29 15.15
C ARG A 212 1.77 7.07 14.31
N PHE A 213 2.28 6.98 13.09
CA PHE A 213 2.35 5.70 12.41
C PHE A 213 3.25 4.86 13.31
N THR A 214 2.66 3.90 13.99
CA THR A 214 3.42 3.02 14.89
C THR A 214 4.47 2.31 14.07
N HIS A 215 5.67 2.48 14.50
CA HIS A 215 6.96 1.96 14.14
C HIS A 215 7.02 0.88 13.06
N CYS A 216 7.75 1.17 11.98
CA CYS A 216 8.39 0.15 11.15
C CYS A 216 9.42 -0.63 11.95
#